data_a17d95a24a0ea811c5b64d2866d71ac2
#
_entry.id   a17d95a24a0ea811c5b64d2866d71ac2
#
_cell.length_a   1.000
_cell.length_b   1.000
_cell.length_c   1.000
_cell.angle_alpha   90.00
_cell.angle_beta   90.00
_cell.angle_gamma   90.00
#
_symmetry.space_group_name_H-M   'P 1'
#
loop_
_entity.id
_entity.type
_entity.pdbx_description
1 polymer ?
#
loop_
_entity_poly.entity_id
_entity_poly.type
_entity_poly.pdbx_seq_one_letter_code
_entity_poly.pdbx_strand_id
1 'polypeptide(L)'
;MNLIIFIVVVIIIAVLPVRIIFRRSKNCPPALIRLHAAGIRPGEAERILVSGEYWQRQKTLLTEREVSFMKGLFRIVDMKRWYLCPQVRVADIVQLNGNIRPRSRQWWQLFRMVSQWHVDVVIVERRSFSIVA
;
A
#
# COMPACT_ATOMS: atom_id res chain seq x y z
N MET A 1 34.59 3.63 48.48
CA MET A 1 34.03 2.67 47.50
C MET A 1 32.59 3.01 47.11
N ASN A 2 31.76 3.47 48.01
CA ASN A 2 30.32 3.76 47.73
C ASN A 2 30.09 5.01 46.85
N LEU A 3 30.93 6.05 46.95
CA LEU A 3 30.78 7.28 46.18
C LEU A 3 30.97 7.05 44.67
N ILE A 4 31.96 6.24 44.30
CA ILE A 4 32.26 5.93 42.90
C ILE A 4 31.12 5.15 42.28
N ILE A 5 30.57 4.16 43.00
CA ILE A 5 29.41 3.37 42.53
C ILE A 5 28.19 4.26 42.34
N PHE A 6 27.95 5.21 43.25
CA PHE A 6 26.83 6.15 43.13
C PHE A 6 26.97 7.04 41.91
N ILE A 7 28.15 7.59 41.64
CA ILE A 7 28.42 8.41 40.44
C ILE A 7 28.19 7.60 39.16
N VAL A 8 28.65 6.34 39.08
CA VAL A 8 28.47 5.47 37.90
C VAL A 8 26.99 5.18 37.67
N VAL A 9 26.23 4.90 38.72
CA VAL A 9 24.79 4.65 38.59
C VAL A 9 24.03 5.89 38.10
N VAL A 10 24.38 7.08 38.59
CA VAL A 10 23.76 8.35 38.12
C VAL A 10 24.10 8.59 36.66
N ILE A 11 25.34 8.35 36.23
CA ILE A 11 25.69 8.49 34.79
C ILE A 11 24.95 7.49 33.93
N ILE A 12 24.78 6.25 34.35
CA ILE A 12 24.02 5.23 33.60
C ILE A 12 22.55 5.64 33.47
N ILE A 13 21.93 6.13 34.56
CA ILE A 13 20.51 6.57 34.55
C ILE A 13 20.33 7.81 33.64
N ALA A 14 21.31 8.71 33.57
CA ALA A 14 21.24 9.89 32.71
C ALA A 14 21.49 9.59 31.22
N VAL A 15 22.44 8.69 30.93
CA VAL A 15 22.87 8.40 29.55
C VAL A 15 21.95 7.40 28.83
N LEU A 16 21.37 6.44 29.57
CA LEU A 16 20.47 5.42 28.99
C LEU A 16 19.23 6.02 28.31
N PRO A 17 18.44 6.90 28.96
CA PRO A 17 17.28 7.48 28.32
C PRO A 17 17.63 8.39 27.14
N VAL A 18 18.73 9.12 27.22
CA VAL A 18 19.22 9.95 26.10
C VAL A 18 19.59 9.07 24.90
N ARG A 19 20.27 7.96 25.08
CA ARG A 19 20.59 7.01 24.00
C ARG A 19 19.35 6.35 23.40
N ILE A 20 18.34 6.05 24.21
CA ILE A 20 17.08 5.46 23.75
C ILE A 20 16.30 6.48 22.92
N ILE A 21 16.23 7.75 23.37
CA ILE A 21 15.59 8.85 22.64
C ILE A 21 16.30 9.12 21.31
N PHE A 22 17.64 9.19 21.30
CA PHE A 22 18.42 9.39 20.08
C PHE A 22 18.35 8.21 19.11
N ARG A 23 18.26 6.97 19.59
CA ARG A 23 18.05 5.79 18.74
C ARG A 23 16.66 5.80 18.08
N ARG A 24 15.62 6.22 18.80
CA ARG A 24 14.28 6.37 18.24
C ARG A 24 14.18 7.49 17.19
N SER A 25 14.92 8.58 17.37
CA SER A 25 14.93 9.70 16.44
C SER A 25 15.62 9.38 15.10
N LYS A 26 16.63 8.50 15.09
CA LYS A 26 17.36 8.15 13.86
C LYS A 26 16.59 7.21 12.91
N ASN A 27 15.51 6.58 13.38
CA ASN A 27 14.75 5.60 12.60
C ASN A 27 13.42 6.15 12.04
N CYS A 28 13.22 7.48 12.04
CA CYS A 28 12.02 8.04 11.42
C CYS A 28 12.24 8.12 9.90
N PRO A 29 11.46 7.39 9.08
CA PRO A 29 11.58 7.47 7.62
C PRO A 29 11.40 8.89 7.11
N PRO A 30 12.19 9.34 6.11
CA PRO A 30 12.15 10.71 5.62
C PRO A 30 10.76 11.13 5.08
N ALA A 31 9.96 10.17 4.63
CA ALA A 31 8.58 10.42 4.20
C ALA A 31 7.67 10.81 5.36
N LEU A 32 7.83 10.23 6.57
CA LEU A 32 7.08 10.63 7.75
C LEU A 32 7.44 12.05 8.22
N ILE A 33 8.71 12.42 8.11
CA ILE A 33 9.18 13.77 8.43
C ILE A 33 8.50 14.81 7.50
N ARG A 34 8.39 14.50 6.20
CA ARG A 34 7.70 15.36 5.22
C ARG A 34 6.21 15.50 5.52
N LEU A 35 5.53 14.42 5.91
CA LEU A 35 4.11 14.46 6.29
C LEU A 35 3.89 15.31 7.54
N HIS A 36 4.75 15.18 8.56
CA HIS A 36 4.70 16.02 9.74
C HIS A 36 4.97 17.50 9.43
N ALA A 37 5.94 17.78 8.55
CA ALA A 37 6.23 19.14 8.10
C ALA A 37 5.06 19.78 7.33
N ALA A 38 4.26 18.95 6.64
CA ALA A 38 3.02 19.36 5.96
C ALA A 38 1.81 19.48 6.91
N GLY A 39 1.98 19.33 8.23
CA GLY A 39 0.91 19.37 9.21
C GLY A 39 0.00 18.14 9.23
N ILE A 40 0.35 17.09 8.49
CA ILE A 40 -0.41 15.85 8.41
C ILE A 40 0.08 14.92 9.53
N ARG A 41 -0.83 14.48 10.39
CA ARG A 41 -0.54 13.45 11.40
C ARG A 41 -0.78 12.07 10.79
N PRO A 42 0.28 11.31 10.45
CA PRO A 42 0.11 10.00 9.85
C PRO A 42 -0.55 9.05 10.87
N GLY A 43 -1.56 8.33 10.40
CA GLY A 43 -2.18 7.24 11.15
C GLY A 43 -1.24 6.03 11.29
N GLU A 44 -1.71 5.01 11.98
CA GLU A 44 -0.92 3.78 12.18
C GLU A 44 -0.60 3.07 10.85
N ALA A 45 -1.58 3.02 9.94
CA ALA A 45 -1.42 2.41 8.62
C ALA A 45 -0.34 3.10 7.78
N GLU A 46 -0.32 4.44 7.76
CA GLU A 46 0.69 5.20 7.04
C GLU A 46 2.09 5.01 7.64
N ARG A 47 2.19 4.90 8.96
CA ARG A 47 3.47 4.62 9.64
C ARG A 47 4.01 3.25 9.25
N ILE A 48 3.14 2.23 9.21
CA ILE A 48 3.50 0.88 8.77
C ILE A 48 3.94 0.89 7.31
N LEU A 49 3.19 1.54 6.42
CA LEU A 49 3.51 1.62 4.99
C LEU A 49 4.88 2.27 4.72
N VAL A 50 5.23 3.29 5.51
CA VAL A 50 6.48 4.05 5.31
C VAL A 50 7.68 3.40 6.00
N SER A 51 7.49 2.51 6.97
CA SER A 51 8.60 1.83 7.65
C SER A 51 9.43 0.94 6.72
N GLY A 52 8.83 0.46 5.63
CA GLY A 52 9.50 -0.38 4.61
C GLY A 52 9.85 -1.80 5.08
N GLU A 53 9.71 -2.09 6.37
CA GLU A 53 10.14 -3.37 6.96
C GLU A 53 9.20 -4.53 6.66
N TYR A 54 7.92 -4.24 6.36
CA TYR A 54 6.87 -5.25 6.19
C TYR A 54 6.59 -5.61 4.73
N TRP A 55 7.23 -4.94 3.77
CA TRP A 55 6.89 -5.05 2.37
C TRP A 55 8.09 -5.44 1.53
N GLN A 56 7.93 -6.49 0.75
CA GLN A 56 8.90 -6.89 -0.27
C GLN A 56 8.25 -6.85 -1.65
N ARG A 57 9.00 -6.40 -2.64
CA ARG A 57 8.57 -6.46 -4.03
C ARG A 57 8.46 -7.91 -4.48
N GLN A 58 7.29 -8.27 -4.98
CA GLN A 58 7.13 -9.57 -5.65
C GLN A 58 7.92 -9.60 -6.96
N LYS A 59 8.46 -10.78 -7.29
CA LYS A 59 9.24 -10.99 -8.52
C LYS A 59 8.36 -10.92 -9.76
N THR A 60 7.15 -11.45 -9.68
CA THR A 60 6.19 -11.54 -10.79
C THR A 60 4.81 -11.08 -10.31
N LEU A 61 4.07 -10.40 -11.18
CA LEU A 61 2.70 -10.00 -10.93
C LEU A 61 1.73 -11.18 -11.13
N LEU A 62 2.05 -12.06 -12.08
CA LEU A 62 1.20 -13.13 -12.54
C LEU A 62 1.81 -14.50 -12.18
N THR A 63 0.94 -15.47 -11.94
CA THR A 63 1.31 -16.89 -11.83
C THR A 63 1.70 -17.45 -13.20
N GLU A 64 2.34 -18.61 -13.24
CA GLU A 64 2.74 -19.25 -14.50
C GLU A 64 1.54 -19.56 -15.43
N ARG A 65 0.40 -19.92 -14.84
CA ARG A 65 -0.86 -20.16 -15.57
C ARG A 65 -1.36 -18.86 -16.21
N GLU A 66 -1.42 -17.79 -15.44
CA GLU A 66 -1.85 -16.47 -15.92
C GLU A 66 -0.91 -15.93 -16.99
N VAL A 67 0.40 -16.11 -16.84
CA VAL A 67 1.38 -15.75 -17.88
C VAL A 67 1.11 -16.52 -19.17
N SER A 68 0.83 -17.83 -19.09
CA SER A 68 0.52 -18.65 -20.26
C SER A 68 -0.77 -18.19 -20.94
N PHE A 69 -1.81 -17.91 -20.16
CA PHE A 69 -3.08 -17.36 -20.62
C PHE A 69 -2.90 -16.00 -21.30
N MET A 70 -2.19 -15.08 -20.66
CA MET A 70 -1.88 -13.76 -21.22
C MET A 70 -1.12 -13.85 -22.54
N LYS A 71 -0.13 -14.73 -22.65
CA LYS A 71 0.58 -14.99 -23.93
C LYS A 71 -0.35 -15.46 -25.02
N GLY A 72 -1.36 -16.27 -24.68
CA GLY A 72 -2.42 -16.67 -25.60
C GLY A 72 -3.25 -15.49 -26.07
N LEU A 73 -3.70 -14.63 -25.14
CA LEU A 73 -4.48 -13.44 -25.47
C LEU A 73 -3.70 -12.45 -26.34
N PHE A 74 -2.42 -12.22 -26.06
CA PHE A 74 -1.57 -11.33 -26.89
C PHE A 74 -1.43 -11.78 -28.35
N ARG A 75 -1.66 -13.05 -28.66
CA ARG A 75 -1.61 -13.56 -30.03
C ARG A 75 -2.90 -13.30 -30.82
N ILE A 76 -4.05 -13.24 -30.13
CA ILE A 76 -5.36 -13.14 -30.77
C ILE A 76 -5.96 -11.74 -30.68
N VAL A 77 -5.57 -10.95 -29.68
CA VAL A 77 -6.09 -9.61 -29.47
C VAL A 77 -5.26 -8.58 -30.24
N ASP A 78 -5.92 -7.70 -31.00
CA ASP A 78 -5.23 -6.60 -31.69
C ASP A 78 -4.76 -5.53 -30.68
N MET A 79 -3.50 -5.61 -30.30
CA MET A 79 -2.85 -4.68 -29.37
C MET A 79 -2.73 -3.24 -29.89
N LYS A 80 -3.01 -2.99 -31.17
CA LYS A 80 -3.09 -1.62 -31.71
C LYS A 80 -4.38 -0.92 -31.29
N ARG A 81 -5.42 -1.71 -31.08
CA ARG A 81 -6.78 -1.23 -30.71
C ARG A 81 -7.07 -1.39 -29.24
N TRP A 82 -6.53 -2.43 -28.57
CA TRP A 82 -6.90 -2.84 -27.25
C TRP A 82 -5.71 -2.89 -26.30
N TYR A 83 -5.95 -2.59 -25.01
CA TYR A 83 -5.04 -2.93 -23.92
C TYR A 83 -5.57 -4.12 -23.15
N LEU A 84 -4.69 -5.01 -22.75
CA LEU A 84 -4.97 -6.09 -21.82
C LEU A 84 -4.43 -5.70 -20.45
N CYS A 85 -5.32 -5.46 -19.51
CA CYS A 85 -5.01 -5.08 -18.13
C CYS A 85 -5.20 -6.29 -17.22
N PRO A 86 -4.13 -6.95 -16.76
CA PRO A 86 -4.24 -8.09 -15.86
C PRO A 86 -4.48 -7.65 -14.41
N GLN A 87 -5.13 -8.52 -13.62
CA GLN A 87 -5.31 -8.37 -12.18
C GLN A 87 -5.95 -7.03 -11.75
N VAL A 88 -7.03 -6.65 -12.46
CA VAL A 88 -7.78 -5.43 -12.16
C VAL A 88 -8.77 -5.68 -11.03
N ARG A 89 -8.78 -4.82 -10.03
CA ARG A 89 -9.77 -4.94 -8.94
C ARG A 89 -11.17 -4.66 -9.45
N VAL A 90 -12.14 -5.46 -8.99
CA VAL A 90 -13.55 -5.25 -9.35
C VAL A 90 -14.03 -3.85 -8.94
N ALA A 91 -13.57 -3.32 -7.82
CA ALA A 91 -13.89 -1.97 -7.37
C ALA A 91 -13.45 -0.84 -8.33
N ASP A 92 -12.51 -1.12 -9.23
CA ASP A 92 -12.02 -0.14 -10.22
C ASP A 92 -12.85 -0.18 -11.51
N ILE A 93 -13.66 -1.24 -11.72
CA ILE A 93 -14.49 -1.44 -12.91
C ILE A 93 -15.98 -1.27 -12.64
N VAL A 94 -16.44 -1.43 -11.40
CA VAL A 94 -17.84 -1.26 -11.04
C VAL A 94 -18.04 -0.03 -10.17
N GLN A 95 -19.17 0.62 -10.35
CA GLN A 95 -19.59 1.75 -9.53
C GLN A 95 -20.86 1.38 -8.77
N LEU A 96 -20.90 1.73 -7.48
CA LEU A 96 -22.11 1.53 -6.70
C LEU A 96 -23.24 2.40 -7.22
N ASN A 97 -24.46 1.85 -7.24
CA ASN A 97 -25.65 2.55 -7.69
C ASN A 97 -25.84 3.86 -6.90
N GLY A 98 -26.28 4.93 -7.59
CA GLY A 98 -26.53 6.25 -7.01
C GLY A 98 -27.54 6.29 -5.87
N ASN A 99 -28.36 5.25 -5.71
CA ASN A 99 -29.28 5.09 -4.59
C ASN A 99 -28.58 4.84 -3.24
N ILE A 100 -27.31 4.43 -3.28
CA ILE A 100 -26.52 4.14 -2.09
C ILE A 100 -25.76 5.39 -1.70
N ARG A 101 -26.12 5.95 -0.53
CA ARG A 101 -25.46 7.15 -0.02
C ARG A 101 -23.96 6.90 0.13
N PRO A 102 -23.08 7.71 -0.52
CA PRO A 102 -21.65 7.59 -0.40
C PRO A 102 -21.19 7.63 1.07
N ARG A 103 -20.21 6.80 1.42
CA ARG A 103 -19.63 6.69 2.77
C ARG A 103 -20.60 6.26 3.87
N SER A 104 -21.82 5.79 3.53
CA SER A 104 -22.73 5.15 4.48
C SER A 104 -22.21 3.79 4.93
N ARG A 105 -22.79 3.22 5.99
CA ARG A 105 -22.48 1.86 6.44
C ARG A 105 -22.66 0.82 5.33
N GLN A 106 -23.76 0.94 4.57
CA GLN A 106 -24.06 0.07 3.43
C GLN A 106 -23.03 0.23 2.31
N TRP A 107 -22.66 1.48 2.00
CA TRP A 107 -21.62 1.78 1.02
C TRP A 107 -20.29 1.09 1.38
N TRP A 108 -19.85 1.20 2.63
CA TRP A 108 -18.61 0.56 3.09
C TRP A 108 -18.67 -0.96 3.10
N GLN A 109 -19.83 -1.55 3.41
CA GLN A 109 -20.02 -3.00 3.35
C GLN A 109 -19.86 -3.52 1.93
N LEU A 110 -20.57 -2.90 0.96
CA LEU A 110 -20.50 -3.28 -0.44
C LEU A 110 -19.11 -3.02 -1.04
N PHE A 111 -18.53 -1.86 -0.77
CA PHE A 111 -17.20 -1.54 -1.23
C PHE A 111 -16.15 -2.55 -0.75
N ARG A 112 -16.18 -2.96 0.51
CA ARG A 112 -15.25 -3.97 1.03
C ARG A 112 -15.39 -5.32 0.34
N MET A 113 -16.60 -5.72 -0.04
CA MET A 113 -16.82 -6.97 -0.79
C MET A 113 -16.09 -6.94 -2.13
N VAL A 114 -16.35 -5.91 -2.93
CA VAL A 114 -15.81 -5.83 -4.30
C VAL A 114 -14.34 -5.40 -4.35
N SER A 115 -13.83 -4.71 -3.32
CA SER A 115 -12.44 -4.24 -3.29
C SER A 115 -11.40 -5.34 -3.11
N GLN A 116 -11.83 -6.52 -2.66
CA GLN A 116 -10.94 -7.68 -2.49
C GLN A 116 -10.96 -8.61 -3.71
N TRP A 117 -11.91 -8.41 -4.64
CA TRP A 117 -12.02 -9.23 -5.82
C TRP A 117 -11.21 -8.65 -6.97
N HIS A 118 -10.59 -9.55 -7.73
CA HIS A 118 -9.84 -9.21 -8.93
C HIS A 118 -10.42 -9.98 -10.11
N VAL A 119 -10.36 -9.33 -11.26
CA VAL A 119 -10.63 -9.95 -12.56
C VAL A 119 -9.28 -10.25 -13.19
N ASP A 120 -9.13 -11.43 -13.75
CA ASP A 120 -7.86 -11.88 -14.32
C ASP A 120 -7.37 -10.97 -15.44
N VAL A 121 -8.30 -10.53 -16.31
CA VAL A 121 -7.98 -9.61 -17.40
C VAL A 121 -9.17 -8.71 -17.70
N VAL A 122 -8.90 -7.45 -17.94
CA VAL A 122 -9.85 -6.46 -18.48
C VAL A 122 -9.35 -5.97 -19.82
N ILE A 123 -10.23 -5.92 -20.81
CA ILE A 123 -9.95 -5.37 -22.14
C ILE A 123 -10.44 -3.92 -22.18
N VAL A 124 -9.52 -3.03 -22.51
CA VAL A 124 -9.77 -1.59 -22.54
C VAL A 124 -9.47 -1.04 -23.93
N GLU A 125 -10.34 -0.20 -24.46
CA GLU A 125 -10.08 0.46 -25.72
C GLU A 125 -8.95 1.48 -25.60
N ARG A 126 -7.99 1.41 -26.51
CA ARG A 126 -6.74 2.18 -26.40
C ARG A 126 -6.94 3.70 -26.49
N ARG A 127 -7.90 4.18 -27.25
CA ARG A 127 -8.13 5.62 -27.47
C ARG A 127 -8.93 6.28 -26.35
N SER A 128 -10.01 5.64 -25.95
CA SER A 128 -10.98 6.18 -24.99
C SER A 128 -10.74 5.70 -23.56
N PHE A 129 -9.92 4.65 -23.38
CA PHE A 129 -9.77 3.91 -22.12
C PHE A 129 -11.09 3.34 -21.58
N SER A 130 -12.09 3.17 -22.46
CA SER A 130 -13.34 2.55 -22.08
C SER A 130 -13.18 1.04 -21.87
N ILE A 131 -13.84 0.51 -20.86
CA ILE A 131 -13.88 -0.94 -20.58
C ILE A 131 -14.77 -1.58 -21.63
N VAL A 132 -14.29 -2.65 -22.27
CA VAL A 132 -14.99 -3.38 -23.33
C VAL A 132 -15.41 -4.77 -22.85
N ALA A 133 -14.55 -5.47 -22.14
CA ALA A 133 -14.79 -6.78 -21.55
C ALA A 133 -13.84 -7.04 -20.38
#